data_46c396662fd66f0b6a1ec6a7480e5af2
#
_entry.id   46c396662fd66f0b6a1ec6a7480e5af2
#
_cell.length_a   1.000
_cell.length_b   1.000
_cell.length_c   1.000
_cell.angle_alpha   90.00
_cell.angle_beta   90.00
_cell.angle_gamma   90.00
#
_symmetry.space_group_name_H-M   'P 1'
#
loop_
_entity.id
_entity.type
_entity.pdbx_description
1 polymer ?
#
loop_
_entity_poly.entity_id
_entity_poly.type
_entity_poly.pdbx_seq_one_letter_code
_entity_poly.pdbx_strand_id
1 'polypeptide(L)'
;MFFHTQVIKIFYKVRFFPMCNCEALKALAVNGGEKAIKTPFPARHHFGEEEKAACVRIIDEAIAKGEAPGYNGPERGLLGSEFAELLGGGYAECVNSGTTSVYVALRSQNIQPFTEIICGPITDPGGMMPIVMMNCIPVVADAIPGSFNMSFEGVKKAYTERTSAILVAHIAGEPCEDIEKICEFAKEKGIVVVEDCAQAHGAMFNGKPVGTFGDASGFSMMFGKHTCVGGQGGLVWTRTEESYYRARQAADRGKPYGVDGANGNVCASLNHNMDDMHAAIGRVQIKKMFPIAEARRVVIGKIKEALKDVPAVSFSPISEKSAPSYWFLRILFNADAVTVDKDTFCDALIAEGIPVNKYYQATPFTSKWYQEGIVFGESKYPWAAPEYTGDKSKRYTLEDVPVIAKTLNDTFMVYPYESWTDADVAQFADAVKKVYNAYKK
;
A
#
# COMPACT_ATOMS: atom_id res chain seq x y z
N MET A 1 27.51 71.80 35.87
CA MET A 1 27.54 70.88 34.71
C MET A 1 27.81 69.47 35.27
N PHE A 2 26.79 68.74 35.60
CA PHE A 2 26.96 67.42 36.18
C PHE A 2 26.39 66.40 35.20
N PHE A 3 27.23 65.49 34.69
CA PHE A 3 26.81 64.32 33.89
C PHE A 3 26.48 63.16 34.84
N HIS A 4 25.23 62.76 34.85
CA HIS A 4 24.81 61.50 35.50
C HIS A 4 24.95 60.32 34.51
N THR A 5 25.87 59.42 34.83
CA THR A 5 26.07 58.17 34.11
C THR A 5 25.13 57.13 34.75
N GLN A 6 24.04 56.75 34.02
CA GLN A 6 23.20 55.62 34.40
C GLN A 6 23.86 54.31 33.93
N VAL A 7 24.23 53.46 34.86
CA VAL A 7 24.70 52.09 34.64
C VAL A 7 23.48 51.18 34.50
N ILE A 8 23.20 50.73 33.25
CA ILE A 8 22.18 49.72 32.99
C ILE A 8 22.77 48.34 33.35
N LYS A 9 22.27 47.77 34.46
CA LYS A 9 22.51 46.34 34.80
C LYS A 9 21.69 45.45 33.89
N ILE A 10 22.33 44.85 32.87
CA ILE A 10 21.77 43.78 32.05
C ILE A 10 21.83 42.49 32.88
N PHE A 11 20.70 42.05 33.39
CA PHE A 11 20.57 40.72 33.99
C PHE A 11 20.47 39.70 32.84
N TYR A 12 21.56 39.00 32.54
CA TYR A 12 21.53 37.77 31.77
C TYR A 12 20.80 36.72 32.62
N LYS A 13 19.54 36.41 32.24
CA LYS A 13 18.88 35.20 32.68
C LYS A 13 19.60 34.02 32.02
N VAL A 14 20.55 33.43 32.74
CA VAL A 14 21.09 32.10 32.39
C VAL A 14 19.92 31.12 32.43
N ARG A 15 19.36 30.79 31.27
CA ARG A 15 18.51 29.63 31.15
C ARG A 15 19.38 28.40 31.43
N PHE A 16 19.19 27.76 32.58
CA PHE A 16 19.69 26.42 32.80
C PHE A 16 19.05 25.54 31.74
N PHE A 17 19.75 25.24 30.67
CA PHE A 17 19.45 24.09 29.81
C PHE A 17 19.68 22.86 30.71
N PRO A 18 18.75 21.89 30.74
CA PRO A 18 19.00 20.60 31.39
C PRO A 18 20.29 20.04 30.79
N MET A 19 21.13 19.41 31.63
CA MET A 19 22.47 18.92 31.23
C MET A 19 22.33 18.17 29.91
N CYS A 20 22.88 18.76 28.86
CA CYS A 20 22.98 18.13 27.55
C CYS A 20 23.64 16.77 27.77
N ASN A 21 23.02 15.70 27.26
CA ASN A 21 23.52 14.32 27.36
C ASN A 21 24.71 14.16 26.39
N CYS A 22 25.77 14.94 26.62
CA CYS A 22 26.92 15.09 25.71
C CYS A 22 27.61 13.75 25.39
N GLU A 23 27.59 12.80 26.33
CA GLU A 23 28.16 11.46 26.09
C GLU A 23 27.27 10.64 25.15
N ALA A 24 25.97 10.65 25.36
CA ALA A 24 25.03 9.94 24.49
C ALA A 24 25.02 10.51 23.06
N LEU A 25 25.10 11.85 22.92
CA LEU A 25 25.23 12.48 21.60
C LEU A 25 26.55 12.10 20.89
N LYS A 26 27.68 12.06 21.61
CA LYS A 26 28.96 11.61 21.04
C LYS A 26 28.96 10.14 20.67
N ALA A 27 28.17 9.32 21.35
CA ALA A 27 28.05 7.89 21.07
C ALA A 27 27.26 7.59 19.79
N LEU A 28 26.49 8.56 19.25
CA LEU A 28 25.75 8.34 17.99
C LEU A 28 26.71 8.17 16.81
N ALA A 29 26.39 7.21 15.93
CA ALA A 29 27.16 6.97 14.71
C ALA A 29 27.21 8.19 13.79
N VAL A 30 26.18 9.01 13.72
CA VAL A 30 26.14 10.27 12.96
C VAL A 30 27.19 11.28 13.48
N ASN A 31 27.62 11.16 14.73
CA ASN A 31 28.65 12.00 15.36
C ASN A 31 30.02 11.29 15.49
N GLY A 32 30.23 10.19 14.77
CA GLY A 32 31.48 9.42 14.77
C GLY A 32 31.55 8.29 15.82
N GLY A 33 30.47 8.03 16.56
CA GLY A 33 30.33 6.87 17.43
C GLY A 33 30.21 5.55 16.67
N GLU A 34 30.25 4.45 17.38
CA GLU A 34 30.10 3.11 16.79
C GLU A 34 28.63 2.82 16.45
N LYS A 35 28.37 2.23 15.26
CA LYS A 35 27.02 1.82 14.84
C LYS A 35 26.41 0.80 15.81
N ALA A 36 25.12 0.95 16.08
CA ALA A 36 24.39 -0.01 16.90
C ALA A 36 24.12 -1.32 16.11
N ILE A 37 23.80 -1.22 14.83
CA ILE A 37 23.58 -2.40 13.97
C ILE A 37 24.92 -2.98 13.55
N LYS A 38 25.27 -4.11 14.11
CA LYS A 38 26.53 -4.84 13.85
C LYS A 38 26.39 -5.84 12.71
N THR A 39 25.24 -6.47 12.61
CA THR A 39 24.94 -7.51 11.61
C THR A 39 23.83 -6.99 10.70
N PRO A 40 24.02 -6.99 9.37
CA PRO A 40 22.96 -6.62 8.44
C PRO A 40 21.69 -7.44 8.67
N PHE A 41 20.53 -6.80 8.52
CA PHE A 41 19.26 -7.52 8.58
C PHE A 41 19.17 -8.58 7.47
N PRO A 42 18.55 -9.75 7.75
CA PRO A 42 18.50 -10.85 6.81
C PRO A 42 17.67 -10.51 5.57
N ALA A 43 18.04 -11.09 4.42
CA ALA A 43 17.21 -11.08 3.23
C ALA A 43 15.96 -11.94 3.45
N ARG A 44 14.92 -11.71 2.65
CA ARG A 44 13.65 -12.43 2.78
C ARG A 44 13.74 -13.93 2.47
N HIS A 45 14.68 -14.32 1.58
CA HIS A 45 14.76 -15.69 1.05
C HIS A 45 13.41 -16.21 0.53
N HIS A 46 12.74 -15.37 -0.24
CA HIS A 46 11.35 -15.56 -0.64
C HIS A 46 11.16 -16.67 -1.69
N PHE A 47 12.16 -16.87 -2.54
CA PHE A 47 12.23 -17.92 -3.56
C PHE A 47 13.14 -19.06 -3.11
N GLY A 48 12.73 -20.29 -3.45
CA GLY A 48 13.46 -21.52 -3.13
C GLY A 48 13.37 -22.58 -4.23
N GLU A 49 13.64 -23.83 -3.86
CA GLU A 49 13.62 -24.95 -4.79
C GLU A 49 12.21 -25.26 -5.35
N GLU A 50 11.13 -24.87 -4.63
CA GLU A 50 9.76 -25.08 -5.08
C GLU A 50 9.42 -24.22 -6.30
N GLU A 51 9.76 -22.91 -6.27
CA GLU A 51 9.58 -22.00 -7.41
C GLU A 51 10.45 -22.40 -8.61
N LYS A 52 11.70 -22.79 -8.34
CA LYS A 52 12.61 -23.31 -9.35
C LYS A 52 12.04 -24.57 -10.01
N ALA A 53 11.55 -25.52 -9.23
CA ALA A 53 10.95 -26.76 -9.73
C ALA A 53 9.70 -26.46 -10.58
N ALA A 54 8.86 -25.48 -10.19
CA ALA A 54 7.71 -25.06 -10.98
C ALA A 54 8.13 -24.52 -12.35
N CYS A 55 9.16 -23.67 -12.43
CA CYS A 55 9.70 -23.17 -13.69
C CYS A 55 10.28 -24.29 -14.56
N VAL A 56 11.09 -25.17 -14.00
CA VAL A 56 11.71 -26.30 -14.72
C VAL A 56 10.62 -27.19 -15.29
N ARG A 57 9.59 -27.53 -14.54
CA ARG A 57 8.46 -28.35 -15.01
C ARG A 57 7.78 -27.73 -16.23
N ILE A 58 7.49 -26.44 -16.24
CA ILE A 58 6.85 -25.76 -17.39
C ILE A 58 7.75 -25.82 -18.64
N ILE A 59 9.04 -25.65 -18.47
CA ILE A 59 9.99 -25.73 -19.59
C ILE A 59 10.09 -27.18 -20.11
N ASP A 60 10.19 -28.16 -19.23
CA ASP A 60 10.26 -29.58 -19.63
C ASP A 60 9.00 -30.03 -20.38
N GLU A 61 7.81 -29.61 -19.89
CA GLU A 61 6.53 -29.85 -20.56
C GLU A 61 6.47 -29.20 -21.95
N ALA A 62 6.97 -27.96 -22.08
CA ALA A 62 7.05 -27.24 -23.36
C ALA A 62 7.96 -27.96 -24.35
N ILE A 63 9.14 -28.40 -23.89
CA ILE A 63 10.09 -29.21 -24.72
C ILE A 63 9.44 -30.51 -25.18
N ALA A 64 8.78 -31.24 -24.26
CA ALA A 64 8.14 -32.53 -24.59
C ALA A 64 6.99 -32.37 -25.60
N LYS A 65 6.24 -31.26 -25.57
CA LYS A 65 5.19 -30.93 -26.51
C LYS A 65 5.66 -30.33 -27.83
N GLY A 66 6.91 -29.82 -27.86
CA GLY A 66 7.43 -29.06 -29.00
C GLY A 66 6.79 -27.69 -29.17
N GLU A 67 6.24 -27.11 -28.08
CA GLU A 67 5.54 -25.82 -28.08
C GLU A 67 6.11 -24.91 -27.00
N ALA A 68 6.05 -23.59 -27.18
CA ALA A 68 6.42 -22.63 -26.15
C ALA A 68 5.36 -22.53 -25.03
N PRO A 69 5.74 -22.18 -23.77
CA PRO A 69 4.77 -21.89 -22.73
C PRO A 69 3.83 -20.74 -23.15
N GLY A 70 2.52 -20.95 -22.96
CA GLY A 70 1.49 -20.00 -23.39
C GLY A 70 0.98 -19.12 -22.25
N TYR A 71 -0.12 -18.42 -22.52
CA TYR A 71 -0.85 -17.64 -21.52
C TYR A 71 -2.31 -18.14 -21.32
N ASN A 72 -2.71 -19.18 -22.07
CA ASN A 72 -4.04 -19.84 -21.94
C ASN A 72 -3.89 -21.29 -21.47
N GLY A 73 -2.77 -21.63 -20.87
CA GLY A 73 -2.54 -22.97 -20.35
C GLY A 73 -3.23 -23.20 -18.99
N PRO A 74 -3.05 -24.38 -18.42
CA PRO A 74 -3.73 -24.79 -17.20
C PRO A 74 -3.30 -24.03 -15.94
N GLU A 75 -2.05 -23.56 -15.89
CA GLU A 75 -1.48 -22.95 -14.68
C GLU A 75 -2.21 -21.67 -14.28
N ARG A 76 -2.57 -20.84 -15.25
CA ARG A 76 -3.34 -19.61 -15.02
C ARG A 76 -4.72 -19.91 -14.42
N GLY A 77 -5.44 -20.87 -14.97
CA GLY A 77 -6.75 -21.29 -14.45
C GLY A 77 -6.65 -21.88 -13.05
N LEU A 78 -5.64 -22.71 -12.80
CA LEU A 78 -5.38 -23.32 -11.51
C LEU A 78 -5.00 -22.26 -10.46
N LEU A 79 -4.11 -21.31 -10.80
CA LEU A 79 -3.75 -20.20 -9.90
C LEU A 79 -5.00 -19.40 -9.50
N GLY A 80 -5.87 -19.06 -10.47
CA GLY A 80 -7.09 -18.31 -10.18
C GLY A 80 -8.04 -19.08 -9.24
N SER A 81 -8.30 -20.37 -9.52
CA SER A 81 -9.18 -21.19 -8.68
C SER A 81 -8.61 -21.42 -7.28
N GLU A 82 -7.32 -21.75 -7.16
CA GLU A 82 -6.64 -21.95 -5.87
C GLU A 82 -6.62 -20.66 -5.04
N PHE A 83 -6.46 -19.49 -5.69
CA PHE A 83 -6.49 -18.19 -5.00
C PHE A 83 -7.91 -17.84 -4.52
N ALA A 84 -8.94 -18.06 -5.33
CA ALA A 84 -10.32 -17.85 -4.92
C ALA A 84 -10.72 -18.76 -3.74
N GLU A 85 -10.32 -20.04 -3.77
CA GLU A 85 -10.50 -20.98 -2.65
C GLU A 85 -9.78 -20.49 -1.38
N LEU A 86 -8.53 -20.02 -1.50
CA LEU A 86 -7.74 -19.50 -0.40
C LEU A 86 -8.38 -18.28 0.27
N LEU A 87 -9.14 -17.47 -0.48
CA LEU A 87 -9.90 -16.32 0.03
C LEU A 87 -11.30 -16.69 0.54
N GLY A 88 -11.68 -17.96 0.47
CA GLY A 88 -12.97 -18.45 0.98
C GLY A 88 -14.10 -18.44 -0.05
N GLY A 89 -13.79 -18.40 -1.35
CA GLY A 89 -14.74 -18.47 -2.46
C GLY A 89 -14.68 -17.27 -3.41
N GLY A 90 -15.70 -17.16 -4.28
CA GLY A 90 -15.69 -16.20 -5.38
C GLY A 90 -14.93 -16.73 -6.60
N TYR A 91 -14.43 -15.84 -7.43
CA TYR A 91 -13.75 -16.16 -8.69
C TYR A 91 -12.49 -15.31 -8.81
N ALA A 92 -11.43 -15.82 -9.44
CA ALA A 92 -10.26 -15.02 -9.66
C ALA A 92 -9.66 -15.19 -11.06
N GLU A 93 -9.09 -14.09 -11.58
CA GLU A 93 -8.41 -14.00 -12.87
C GLU A 93 -6.98 -13.52 -12.68
N CYS A 94 -6.05 -14.04 -13.48
CA CYS A 94 -4.64 -13.71 -13.45
C CYS A 94 -4.29 -12.66 -14.50
N VAL A 95 -3.55 -11.64 -14.10
CA VAL A 95 -3.15 -10.52 -14.96
C VAL A 95 -1.65 -10.20 -14.82
N ASN A 96 -1.13 -9.41 -15.75
CA ASN A 96 0.33 -9.19 -15.89
C ASN A 96 0.94 -8.16 -14.90
N SER A 97 0.14 -7.48 -14.07
CA SER A 97 0.68 -6.56 -13.06
C SER A 97 -0.35 -6.17 -12.00
N GLY A 98 0.12 -5.58 -10.87
CA GLY A 98 -0.76 -5.01 -9.85
C GLY A 98 -1.61 -3.85 -10.36
N THR A 99 -1.04 -2.93 -11.13
CA THR A 99 -1.80 -1.83 -11.75
C THR A 99 -2.93 -2.34 -12.62
N THR A 100 -2.64 -3.37 -13.42
CA THR A 100 -3.64 -4.03 -14.25
C THR A 100 -4.69 -4.76 -13.42
N SER A 101 -4.33 -5.33 -12.27
CA SER A 101 -5.32 -5.99 -11.41
C SER A 101 -6.37 -5.01 -10.89
N VAL A 102 -5.96 -3.80 -10.47
CA VAL A 102 -6.90 -2.74 -10.07
C VAL A 102 -7.74 -2.27 -11.26
N TYR A 103 -7.12 -2.06 -12.42
CA TYR A 103 -7.84 -1.67 -13.64
C TYR A 103 -8.90 -2.71 -14.04
N VAL A 104 -8.54 -3.98 -14.08
CA VAL A 104 -9.46 -5.07 -14.46
C VAL A 104 -10.54 -5.28 -13.39
N ALA A 105 -10.21 -5.13 -12.10
CA ALA A 105 -11.19 -5.16 -11.02
C ALA A 105 -12.26 -4.07 -11.18
N LEU A 106 -11.86 -2.81 -11.45
CA LEU A 106 -12.78 -1.72 -11.75
C LEU A 106 -13.61 -1.99 -13.03
N ARG A 107 -12.95 -2.43 -14.11
CA ARG A 107 -13.62 -2.77 -15.39
C ARG A 107 -14.68 -3.87 -15.23
N SER A 108 -14.45 -4.82 -14.32
CA SER A 108 -15.39 -5.93 -14.07
C SER A 108 -16.71 -5.46 -13.47
N GLN A 109 -16.76 -4.24 -12.91
CA GLN A 109 -17.95 -3.68 -12.25
C GLN A 109 -18.84 -2.83 -13.17
N ASN A 110 -18.56 -2.80 -14.47
CA ASN A 110 -19.36 -2.08 -15.47
C ASN A 110 -19.59 -0.59 -15.14
N ILE A 111 -18.58 0.03 -14.55
CA ILE A 111 -18.61 1.45 -14.17
C ILE A 111 -18.69 2.31 -15.44
N GLN A 112 -19.62 3.28 -15.44
CA GLN A 112 -19.80 4.20 -16.56
C GLN A 112 -18.68 5.25 -16.58
N PRO A 113 -18.17 5.63 -17.77
CA PRO A 113 -17.20 6.71 -17.88
C PRO A 113 -17.80 8.04 -17.45
N PHE A 114 -16.92 9.00 -17.11
CA PHE A 114 -17.24 10.36 -16.66
C PHE A 114 -18.02 10.44 -15.34
N THR A 115 -18.03 9.33 -14.59
CA THR A 115 -18.48 9.30 -13.19
C THR A 115 -17.29 9.46 -12.23
N GLU A 116 -17.59 9.68 -10.96
CA GLU A 116 -16.59 9.86 -9.92
C GLU A 116 -16.29 8.51 -9.21
N ILE A 117 -15.00 8.27 -8.94
CA ILE A 117 -14.57 7.14 -8.11
C ILE A 117 -13.83 7.71 -6.92
N ILE A 118 -14.36 7.48 -5.72
CA ILE A 118 -13.69 7.87 -4.47
C ILE A 118 -12.51 6.93 -4.23
N CYS A 119 -11.34 7.51 -3.93
CA CYS A 119 -10.12 6.75 -3.61
C CYS A 119 -9.44 7.33 -2.37
N GLY A 120 -8.55 6.54 -1.75
CA GLY A 120 -7.77 6.99 -0.60
C GLY A 120 -6.73 8.05 -0.95
N PRO A 121 -6.26 8.80 0.05
CA PRO A 121 -5.27 9.85 -0.18
C PRO A 121 -3.86 9.28 -0.39
N ILE A 122 -3.65 8.05 0.03
CA ILE A 122 -2.39 7.30 -0.16
C ILE A 122 -2.65 6.09 -1.02
N THR A 123 -1.90 5.97 -2.10
CA THR A 123 -1.80 4.76 -2.93
C THR A 123 -0.59 4.85 -3.83
N ASP A 124 -0.09 3.72 -4.33
CA ASP A 124 0.79 3.71 -5.50
C ASP A 124 0.05 4.36 -6.70
N PRO A 125 0.75 4.99 -7.65
CA PRO A 125 0.10 5.48 -8.88
C PRO A 125 -0.78 4.42 -9.56
N GLY A 126 -0.43 3.15 -9.44
CA GLY A 126 -1.22 2.00 -9.92
C GLY A 126 -2.59 1.84 -9.28
N GLY A 127 -2.84 2.44 -8.12
CA GLY A 127 -4.17 2.48 -7.48
C GLY A 127 -5.06 3.64 -7.96
N MET A 128 -4.49 4.74 -8.49
CA MET A 128 -5.27 5.90 -8.94
C MET A 128 -5.34 6.02 -10.47
N MET A 129 -4.25 5.74 -11.18
CA MET A 129 -4.21 5.85 -12.65
C MET A 129 -5.27 5.00 -13.37
N PRO A 130 -5.62 3.77 -12.92
CA PRO A 130 -6.72 3.01 -13.50
C PRO A 130 -8.05 3.77 -13.58
N ILE A 131 -8.33 4.66 -12.63
CA ILE A 131 -9.55 5.47 -12.60
C ILE A 131 -9.62 6.37 -13.85
N VAL A 132 -8.55 7.13 -14.10
CA VAL A 132 -8.53 8.05 -15.26
C VAL A 132 -8.40 7.31 -16.58
N MET A 133 -7.77 6.12 -16.60
CA MET A 133 -7.71 5.26 -17.79
C MET A 133 -9.07 4.66 -18.16
N MET A 134 -10.05 4.69 -17.25
CA MET A 134 -11.45 4.34 -17.50
C MET A 134 -12.29 5.57 -17.89
N ASN A 135 -11.69 6.73 -18.09
CA ASN A 135 -12.37 8.02 -18.22
C ASN A 135 -13.24 8.40 -17.02
N CYS A 136 -12.90 7.92 -15.81
CA CYS A 136 -13.54 8.32 -14.55
C CYS A 136 -12.71 9.38 -13.82
N ILE A 137 -13.33 10.09 -12.89
CA ILE A 137 -12.70 11.20 -12.16
C ILE A 137 -12.34 10.71 -10.73
N PRO A 138 -11.05 10.70 -10.34
CA PRO A 138 -10.66 10.37 -8.98
C PRO A 138 -11.03 11.49 -8.01
N VAL A 139 -11.77 11.14 -6.95
CA VAL A 139 -12.15 12.00 -5.83
C VAL A 139 -11.46 11.48 -4.57
N VAL A 140 -10.69 12.33 -3.91
CA VAL A 140 -9.84 11.90 -2.79
C VAL A 140 -10.57 12.04 -1.47
N ALA A 141 -10.72 10.92 -0.75
CA ALA A 141 -11.22 10.89 0.63
C ALA A 141 -10.05 11.00 1.62
N ASP A 142 -10.21 11.76 2.72
CA ASP A 142 -9.19 11.90 3.75
C ASP A 142 -9.07 10.63 4.62
N ALA A 143 -7.98 10.52 5.37
CA ALA A 143 -7.59 9.32 6.11
C ALA A 143 -8.19 9.23 7.51
N ILE A 144 -8.07 8.05 8.10
CA ILE A 144 -8.23 7.83 9.55
C ILE A 144 -7.01 8.48 10.25
N PRO A 145 -7.20 9.25 11.35
CA PRO A 145 -6.09 9.85 12.08
C PRO A 145 -5.01 8.83 12.46
N GLY A 146 -3.75 9.13 12.12
CA GLY A 146 -2.62 8.24 12.35
C GLY A 146 -2.57 7.01 11.42
N SER A 147 -3.46 6.90 10.44
CA SER A 147 -3.47 5.85 9.42
C SER A 147 -3.19 6.42 8.03
N PHE A 148 -2.75 5.56 7.10
CA PHE A 148 -2.67 5.87 5.67
C PHE A 148 -3.95 5.49 4.91
N ASN A 149 -4.84 4.75 5.55
CA ASN A 149 -6.09 4.29 4.95
C ASN A 149 -7.19 5.34 5.06
N MET A 150 -8.06 5.39 4.05
CA MET A 150 -9.19 6.31 4.03
C MET A 150 -10.14 6.09 5.22
N SER A 151 -10.81 7.15 5.65
CA SER A 151 -11.82 7.10 6.69
C SER A 151 -13.24 7.08 6.09
N PHE A 152 -14.18 6.50 6.82
CA PHE A 152 -15.59 6.56 6.45
C PHE A 152 -16.13 8.01 6.41
N GLU A 153 -15.69 8.86 7.33
CA GLU A 153 -16.05 10.29 7.32
C GLU A 153 -15.50 10.99 6.09
N GLY A 154 -14.25 10.65 5.66
CA GLY A 154 -13.68 11.13 4.41
C GLY A 154 -14.49 10.69 3.20
N VAL A 155 -14.94 9.44 3.15
CA VAL A 155 -15.81 8.90 2.09
C VAL A 155 -17.13 9.64 2.04
N LYS A 156 -17.82 9.85 3.17
CA LYS A 156 -19.08 10.60 3.21
C LYS A 156 -18.93 12.03 2.70
N LYS A 157 -17.84 12.70 3.07
CA LYS A 157 -17.54 14.06 2.62
C LYS A 157 -17.23 14.12 1.12
N ALA A 158 -16.61 13.07 0.57
CA ALA A 158 -16.22 12.96 -0.83
C ALA A 158 -17.38 12.55 -1.75
N TYR A 159 -18.41 11.92 -1.21
CA TYR A 159 -19.55 11.40 -1.97
C TYR A 159 -20.35 12.52 -2.63
N THR A 160 -20.74 12.29 -3.92
CA THR A 160 -21.71 13.08 -4.68
C THR A 160 -22.63 12.12 -5.45
N GLU A 161 -23.72 12.63 -6.02
CA GLU A 161 -24.62 11.85 -6.86
C GLU A 161 -23.96 11.33 -8.17
N ARG A 162 -22.75 11.78 -8.49
CA ARG A 162 -21.94 11.29 -9.61
C ARG A 162 -21.03 10.14 -9.22
N THR A 163 -20.92 9.84 -7.92
CA THR A 163 -20.09 8.75 -7.43
C THR A 163 -20.65 7.41 -7.87
N SER A 164 -19.85 6.60 -8.55
CA SER A 164 -20.23 5.27 -9.04
C SER A 164 -19.49 4.14 -8.32
N ALA A 165 -18.33 4.44 -7.69
CA ALA A 165 -17.54 3.45 -6.99
C ALA A 165 -16.67 4.07 -5.88
N ILE A 166 -16.24 3.20 -4.96
CA ILE A 166 -15.21 3.51 -3.96
C ILE A 166 -14.07 2.51 -4.15
N LEU A 167 -12.85 3.00 -4.33
CA LEU A 167 -11.63 2.20 -4.40
C LEU A 167 -10.90 2.29 -3.07
N VAL A 168 -10.99 1.24 -2.26
CA VAL A 168 -10.38 1.16 -0.92
C VAL A 168 -9.04 0.48 -1.01
N ALA A 169 -7.95 1.20 -0.75
CA ALA A 169 -6.63 0.60 -0.62
C ALA A 169 -6.35 0.20 0.83
N HIS A 170 -5.67 -0.95 1.02
CA HIS A 170 -5.20 -1.44 2.32
C HIS A 170 -3.69 -1.17 2.43
N ILE A 171 -3.34 0.07 2.73
CA ILE A 171 -1.96 0.57 2.68
C ILE A 171 -1.11 -0.03 3.81
N ALA A 172 0.17 -0.26 3.52
CA ALA A 172 1.14 -0.87 4.43
C ALA A 172 0.82 -2.33 4.82
N GLY A 173 -0.18 -2.96 4.20
CA GLY A 173 -0.71 -4.25 4.64
C GLY A 173 -1.59 -4.15 5.89
N GLU A 174 -2.01 -2.95 6.26
CA GLU A 174 -2.97 -2.69 7.32
C GLU A 174 -4.38 -2.62 6.72
N PRO A 175 -5.34 -3.42 7.21
CA PRO A 175 -6.72 -3.30 6.77
C PRO A 175 -7.27 -1.88 6.96
N CYS A 176 -8.10 -1.42 6.05
CA CYS A 176 -8.89 -0.21 6.27
C CYS A 176 -9.91 -0.48 7.38
N GLU A 177 -9.74 0.14 8.54
CA GLU A 177 -10.56 -0.08 9.74
C GLU A 177 -12.05 0.23 9.53
N ASP A 178 -12.36 1.08 8.56
CA ASP A 178 -13.74 1.47 8.23
C ASP A 178 -14.33 0.67 7.05
N ILE A 179 -13.69 -0.41 6.59
CA ILE A 179 -14.11 -1.15 5.38
C ILE A 179 -15.56 -1.62 5.45
N GLU A 180 -16.02 -2.15 6.58
CA GLU A 180 -17.40 -2.62 6.75
C GLU A 180 -18.40 -1.46 6.59
N LYS A 181 -18.15 -0.31 7.25
CA LYS A 181 -18.99 0.89 7.16
C LYS A 181 -19.03 1.46 5.74
N ILE A 182 -17.88 1.42 5.05
CA ILE A 182 -17.77 1.87 3.65
C ILE A 182 -18.61 0.97 2.75
N CYS A 183 -18.55 -0.36 2.92
CA CYS A 183 -19.35 -1.30 2.15
C CYS A 183 -20.86 -1.15 2.43
N GLU A 184 -21.26 -0.94 3.68
CA GLU A 184 -22.66 -0.68 4.05
C GLU A 184 -23.17 0.59 3.39
N PHE A 185 -22.43 1.69 3.48
CA PHE A 185 -22.76 2.96 2.83
C PHE A 185 -22.84 2.82 1.31
N ALA A 186 -21.89 2.15 0.68
CA ALA A 186 -21.92 1.90 -0.76
C ALA A 186 -23.17 1.12 -1.19
N LYS A 187 -23.55 0.10 -0.43
CA LYS A 187 -24.79 -0.66 -0.65
C LYS A 187 -26.04 0.21 -0.53
N GLU A 188 -26.12 1.11 0.47
CA GLU A 188 -27.21 2.06 0.64
C GLU A 188 -27.32 3.03 -0.55
N LYS A 189 -26.19 3.43 -1.12
CA LYS A 189 -26.09 4.36 -2.25
C LYS A 189 -26.20 3.67 -3.62
N GLY A 190 -26.20 2.34 -3.67
CA GLY A 190 -26.23 1.58 -4.93
C GLY A 190 -24.93 1.72 -5.75
N ILE A 191 -23.80 1.97 -5.10
CA ILE A 191 -22.46 2.09 -5.73
C ILE A 191 -21.59 0.89 -5.34
N VAL A 192 -20.55 0.61 -6.14
CA VAL A 192 -19.71 -0.56 -5.94
C VAL A 192 -18.47 -0.23 -5.10
N VAL A 193 -17.91 -1.24 -4.41
CA VAL A 193 -16.64 -1.16 -3.71
C VAL A 193 -15.64 -2.08 -4.39
N VAL A 194 -14.47 -1.51 -4.73
CA VAL A 194 -13.31 -2.27 -5.19
C VAL A 194 -12.18 -2.10 -4.19
N GLU A 195 -11.51 -3.21 -3.83
CA GLU A 195 -10.40 -3.18 -2.88
C GLU A 195 -9.06 -3.27 -3.63
N ASP A 196 -8.12 -2.37 -3.33
CA ASP A 196 -6.72 -2.49 -3.74
C ASP A 196 -5.93 -3.17 -2.60
N CYS A 197 -5.66 -4.45 -2.78
CA CYS A 197 -4.96 -5.31 -1.85
C CYS A 197 -3.47 -5.50 -2.23
N ALA A 198 -2.92 -4.68 -3.13
CA ALA A 198 -1.54 -4.80 -3.61
C ALA A 198 -0.48 -4.79 -2.50
N GLN A 199 -0.80 -4.28 -1.32
CA GLN A 199 0.07 -4.25 -0.15
C GLN A 199 -0.42 -5.11 1.02
N ALA A 200 -1.52 -5.88 0.84
CA ALA A 200 -2.23 -6.49 1.96
C ALA A 200 -2.51 -8.00 1.78
N HIS A 201 -1.59 -8.72 1.12
CA HIS A 201 -1.69 -10.16 0.96
C HIS A 201 -1.73 -10.86 2.33
N GLY A 202 -2.80 -11.63 2.58
CA GLY A 202 -2.98 -12.34 3.84
C GLY A 202 -3.37 -11.48 5.04
N ALA A 203 -3.67 -10.20 4.83
CA ALA A 203 -4.27 -9.36 5.86
C ALA A 203 -5.74 -9.73 6.05
N MET A 204 -6.21 -9.62 7.30
CA MET A 204 -7.60 -9.96 7.65
C MET A 204 -8.23 -8.85 8.50
N PHE A 205 -9.53 -8.66 8.32
CA PHE A 205 -10.34 -7.79 9.16
C PHE A 205 -11.59 -8.55 9.64
N ASN A 206 -11.83 -8.52 10.94
CA ASN A 206 -12.97 -9.21 11.59
C ASN A 206 -13.05 -10.71 11.18
N GLY A 207 -11.90 -11.39 11.13
CA GLY A 207 -11.79 -12.80 10.75
C GLY A 207 -11.97 -13.12 9.26
N LYS A 208 -12.09 -12.10 8.38
CA LYS A 208 -12.30 -12.25 6.94
C LYS A 208 -11.12 -11.67 6.15
N PRO A 209 -10.63 -12.31 5.09
CA PRO A 209 -9.56 -11.78 4.27
C PRO A 209 -9.94 -10.44 3.62
N VAL A 210 -9.04 -9.43 3.67
CA VAL A 210 -9.22 -8.22 2.86
C VAL A 210 -9.19 -8.59 1.37
N GLY A 211 -9.90 -7.82 0.56
CA GLY A 211 -10.13 -8.14 -0.84
C GLY A 211 -11.40 -8.94 -1.09
N THR A 212 -12.15 -9.29 -0.01
CA THR A 212 -13.42 -10.00 -0.10
C THR A 212 -14.61 -9.24 0.50
N PHE A 213 -14.37 -8.01 1.00
CA PHE A 213 -15.44 -7.13 1.52
C PHE A 213 -16.22 -6.47 0.40
N GLY A 214 -15.53 -5.90 -0.58
CA GLY A 214 -16.11 -5.26 -1.77
C GLY A 214 -16.65 -6.24 -2.81
N ASP A 215 -16.97 -5.72 -3.99
CA ASP A 215 -17.51 -6.46 -5.13
C ASP A 215 -16.41 -7.10 -5.98
N ALA A 216 -15.23 -6.48 -6.00
CA ALA A 216 -14.01 -6.98 -6.63
C ALA A 216 -12.76 -6.46 -5.91
N SER A 217 -11.63 -7.10 -6.17
CA SER A 217 -10.34 -6.64 -5.65
C SER A 217 -9.18 -6.95 -6.59
N GLY A 218 -8.11 -6.14 -6.46
CA GLY A 218 -6.85 -6.32 -7.15
C GLY A 218 -5.69 -6.61 -6.19
N PHE A 219 -4.85 -7.56 -6.56
CA PHE A 219 -3.64 -7.94 -5.83
C PHE A 219 -2.42 -7.83 -6.74
N SER A 220 -1.34 -7.25 -6.25
CA SER A 220 -0.08 -7.16 -7.00
C SER A 220 0.82 -8.35 -6.67
N MET A 221 1.23 -9.11 -7.67
CA MET A 221 2.23 -10.17 -7.52
C MET A 221 3.61 -9.74 -8.06
N MET A 222 3.93 -8.45 -7.97
CA MET A 222 5.24 -7.89 -8.32
C MET A 222 6.32 -8.42 -7.36
N PHE A 223 7.56 -8.53 -7.83
CA PHE A 223 8.70 -9.15 -7.12
C PHE A 223 8.92 -8.70 -5.66
N GLY A 224 8.49 -7.51 -5.28
CA GLY A 224 8.65 -6.99 -3.90
C GLY A 224 7.47 -7.23 -2.95
N LYS A 225 6.39 -7.88 -3.42
CA LYS A 225 5.18 -8.12 -2.59
C LYS A 225 5.35 -9.33 -1.67
N HIS A 226 4.40 -9.56 -0.76
CA HIS A 226 4.42 -10.69 0.18
C HIS A 226 4.52 -12.01 -0.55
N THR A 227 3.70 -12.19 -1.58
CA THR A 227 3.76 -13.28 -2.56
C THR A 227 3.94 -12.68 -3.95
N CYS A 228 4.75 -13.30 -4.78
CA CYS A 228 5.08 -12.77 -6.11
C CYS A 228 5.33 -13.87 -7.13
N VAL A 229 5.33 -13.49 -8.40
CA VAL A 229 5.54 -14.43 -9.54
C VAL A 229 6.94 -14.34 -10.16
N GLY A 230 7.87 -13.63 -9.51
CA GLY A 230 9.26 -13.51 -9.96
C GLY A 230 9.57 -12.26 -10.77
N GLY A 231 8.58 -11.57 -11.29
CA GLY A 231 8.72 -10.32 -12.05
C GLY A 231 7.54 -9.41 -11.81
N GLN A 232 6.65 -9.35 -12.78
CA GLN A 232 5.38 -8.63 -12.69
C GLN A 232 4.21 -9.62 -12.78
N GLY A 233 3.16 -9.37 -12.02
CA GLY A 233 1.91 -10.13 -12.04
C GLY A 233 0.86 -9.51 -11.15
N GLY A 234 -0.36 -10.01 -11.25
CA GLY A 234 -1.47 -9.60 -10.41
C GLY A 234 -2.59 -10.62 -10.44
N LEU A 235 -3.47 -10.54 -9.45
CA LEU A 235 -4.68 -11.33 -9.35
C LEU A 235 -5.87 -10.39 -9.17
N VAL A 236 -6.99 -10.75 -9.79
CA VAL A 236 -8.26 -10.04 -9.68
C VAL A 236 -9.25 -11.00 -9.06
N TRP A 237 -9.79 -10.67 -7.91
CA TRP A 237 -10.89 -11.42 -7.32
C TRP A 237 -12.21 -10.71 -7.60
N THR A 238 -13.28 -11.48 -7.83
CA THR A 238 -14.64 -10.98 -8.03
C THR A 238 -15.63 -11.81 -7.24
N ARG A 239 -16.67 -11.16 -6.74
CA ARG A 239 -17.70 -11.82 -5.94
C ARG A 239 -18.63 -12.71 -6.77
N THR A 240 -18.96 -12.30 -7.98
CA THR A 240 -19.95 -12.96 -8.84
C THR A 240 -19.32 -13.50 -10.12
N GLU A 241 -19.91 -14.56 -10.67
CA GLU A 241 -19.48 -15.14 -11.94
C GLU A 241 -19.61 -14.14 -13.10
N GLU A 242 -20.67 -13.33 -13.10
CA GLU A 242 -20.85 -12.28 -14.10
C GLU A 242 -19.69 -11.27 -14.10
N SER A 243 -19.30 -10.77 -12.92
CA SER A 243 -18.13 -9.88 -12.79
C SER A 243 -16.82 -10.58 -13.18
N TYR A 244 -16.70 -11.89 -12.91
CA TYR A 244 -15.55 -12.69 -13.36
C TYR A 244 -15.45 -12.75 -14.87
N TYR A 245 -16.55 -13.01 -15.58
CA TYR A 245 -16.49 -13.01 -17.05
C TYR A 245 -16.13 -11.63 -17.61
N ARG A 246 -16.66 -10.54 -17.02
CA ARG A 246 -16.23 -9.19 -17.39
C ARG A 246 -14.75 -8.94 -17.08
N ALA A 247 -14.22 -9.46 -15.98
CA ALA A 247 -12.80 -9.39 -15.68
C ALA A 247 -11.96 -10.12 -16.73
N ARG A 248 -12.36 -11.34 -17.13
CA ARG A 248 -11.69 -12.09 -18.20
C ARG A 248 -11.71 -11.36 -19.53
N GLN A 249 -12.85 -10.77 -19.92
CA GLN A 249 -12.98 -9.95 -21.13
C GLN A 249 -12.01 -8.75 -21.06
N ALA A 250 -12.01 -8.03 -19.93
CA ALA A 250 -11.12 -6.89 -19.72
C ALA A 250 -9.63 -7.28 -19.71
N ALA A 251 -9.29 -8.47 -19.22
CA ALA A 251 -7.92 -8.96 -19.18
C ALA A 251 -7.40 -9.45 -20.54
N ASP A 252 -8.26 -9.88 -21.46
CA ASP A 252 -7.83 -10.49 -22.73
C ASP A 252 -8.58 -9.93 -23.93
N ARG A 253 -8.36 -8.66 -24.22
CA ARG A 253 -8.80 -8.00 -25.47
C ARG A 253 -10.29 -8.11 -25.79
N GLY A 254 -11.13 -8.33 -24.77
CA GLY A 254 -12.57 -8.47 -24.95
C GLY A 254 -13.02 -9.78 -25.56
N LYS A 255 -12.23 -10.87 -25.43
CA LYS A 255 -12.67 -12.20 -25.87
C LYS A 255 -14.02 -12.58 -25.24
N PRO A 256 -14.86 -13.36 -25.94
CA PRO A 256 -16.28 -13.58 -25.56
C PRO A 256 -16.45 -14.57 -24.41
N TYR A 257 -15.68 -14.42 -23.31
CA TYR A 257 -15.87 -15.24 -22.12
C TYR A 257 -17.25 -15.01 -21.52
N GLY A 258 -17.99 -16.07 -21.29
CA GLY A 258 -19.35 -16.02 -20.74
C GLY A 258 -20.42 -15.48 -21.71
N VAL A 259 -20.11 -15.37 -23.01
CA VAL A 259 -21.07 -14.90 -24.04
C VAL A 259 -21.17 -15.93 -25.16
N ASP A 260 -22.29 -16.66 -25.16
CA ASP A 260 -22.56 -17.66 -26.16
C ASP A 260 -22.91 -17.04 -27.52
N GLY A 261 -22.45 -17.69 -28.61
CA GLY A 261 -22.76 -17.29 -29.99
C GLY A 261 -22.15 -15.96 -30.44
N ALA A 262 -21.26 -15.38 -29.67
CA ALA A 262 -20.60 -14.13 -30.05
C ALA A 262 -19.67 -14.34 -31.26
N ASN A 263 -19.75 -13.43 -32.24
CA ASN A 263 -18.87 -13.38 -33.37
C ASN A 263 -17.72 -12.37 -33.12
N GLY A 264 -16.60 -12.87 -32.54
CA GLY A 264 -15.44 -12.05 -32.23
C GLY A 264 -15.45 -11.46 -30.82
N ASN A 265 -14.68 -10.39 -30.61
CA ASN A 265 -14.49 -9.75 -29.32
C ASN A 265 -15.73 -8.91 -28.95
N VAL A 266 -16.18 -9.00 -27.70
CA VAL A 266 -17.43 -8.39 -27.22
C VAL A 266 -17.24 -7.01 -26.59
N CYS A 267 -16.02 -6.62 -26.28
CA CYS A 267 -15.67 -5.26 -25.84
C CYS A 267 -14.25 -4.90 -26.24
N ALA A 268 -13.92 -3.61 -26.21
CA ALA A 268 -12.56 -3.14 -26.41
C ALA A 268 -11.75 -3.26 -25.12
N SER A 269 -10.61 -3.90 -25.18
CA SER A 269 -9.62 -3.98 -24.11
C SER A 269 -8.23 -4.32 -24.65
N LEU A 270 -7.23 -4.33 -23.76
CA LEU A 270 -5.86 -4.66 -24.10
C LEU A 270 -5.51 -6.10 -23.70
N ASN A 271 -4.29 -6.52 -24.01
CA ASN A 271 -3.73 -7.79 -23.55
C ASN A 271 -3.08 -7.60 -22.18
N HIS A 272 -3.73 -8.10 -21.16
CA HIS A 272 -3.28 -8.05 -19.77
C HIS A 272 -3.01 -9.44 -19.19
N ASN A 273 -2.88 -10.44 -20.04
CA ASN A 273 -2.71 -11.83 -19.61
C ASN A 273 -1.42 -12.05 -18.82
N MET A 274 -1.49 -12.90 -17.82
CA MET A 274 -0.34 -13.56 -17.20
C MET A 274 -0.02 -14.83 -18.01
N ASP A 275 1.24 -15.15 -18.18
CA ASP A 275 1.67 -16.41 -18.80
C ASP A 275 1.71 -17.57 -17.79
N ASP A 276 1.77 -18.80 -18.28
CA ASP A 276 1.76 -20.01 -17.47
C ASP A 276 3.02 -20.19 -16.61
N MET A 277 4.15 -19.64 -17.01
CA MET A 277 5.37 -19.72 -16.21
C MET A 277 5.24 -18.92 -14.93
N HIS A 278 4.80 -17.66 -15.03
CA HIS A 278 4.52 -16.83 -13.84
C HIS A 278 3.36 -17.40 -13.02
N ALA A 279 2.33 -17.95 -13.68
CA ALA A 279 1.22 -18.59 -12.96
C ALA A 279 1.68 -19.82 -12.16
N ALA A 280 2.56 -20.65 -12.68
CA ALA A 280 3.11 -21.80 -11.96
C ALA A 280 3.89 -21.39 -10.72
N ILE A 281 4.70 -20.32 -10.79
CA ILE A 281 5.37 -19.72 -9.64
C ILE A 281 4.32 -19.20 -8.65
N GLY A 282 3.30 -18.51 -9.16
CA GLY A 282 2.20 -17.95 -8.36
C GLY A 282 1.51 -18.99 -7.51
N ARG A 283 1.25 -20.19 -8.05
CA ARG A 283 0.64 -21.31 -7.33
C ARG A 283 1.47 -21.81 -6.14
N VAL A 284 2.80 -21.77 -6.25
CA VAL A 284 3.69 -22.04 -5.10
C VAL A 284 3.58 -20.93 -4.08
N GLN A 285 3.63 -19.68 -4.54
CA GLN A 285 3.71 -18.50 -3.70
C GLN A 285 2.43 -18.21 -2.91
N ILE A 286 1.23 -18.39 -3.48
CA ILE A 286 -0.03 -18.11 -2.77
C ILE A 286 -0.20 -19.01 -1.54
N LYS A 287 0.36 -20.22 -1.54
CA LYS A 287 0.35 -21.13 -0.37
C LYS A 287 1.13 -20.57 0.82
N LYS A 288 2.09 -19.67 0.55
CA LYS A 288 2.91 -18.99 1.56
C LYS A 288 2.26 -17.70 2.10
N MET A 289 1.14 -17.25 1.54
CA MET A 289 0.54 -15.95 1.79
C MET A 289 0.19 -15.71 3.27
N PHE A 290 -0.64 -16.57 3.85
CA PHE A 290 -1.03 -16.45 5.27
C PHE A 290 0.13 -16.75 6.23
N PRO A 291 0.96 -17.79 6.02
CA PRO A 291 2.18 -18.00 6.81
C PRO A 291 3.12 -16.79 6.86
N ILE A 292 3.37 -16.12 5.74
CA ILE A 292 4.19 -14.89 5.69
C ILE A 292 3.54 -13.77 6.50
N ALA A 293 2.25 -13.54 6.32
CA ALA A 293 1.53 -12.50 7.05
C ALA A 293 1.58 -12.74 8.58
N GLU A 294 1.42 -14.01 9.02
CA GLU A 294 1.54 -14.37 10.43
C GLU A 294 2.94 -14.15 10.98
N ALA A 295 3.96 -14.61 10.27
CA ALA A 295 5.35 -14.43 10.70
C ALA A 295 5.70 -12.93 10.83
N ARG A 296 5.23 -12.08 9.92
CA ARG A 296 5.40 -10.61 10.03
C ARG A 296 4.69 -10.03 11.23
N ARG A 297 3.46 -10.48 11.54
CA ARG A 297 2.75 -10.06 12.76
C ARG A 297 3.55 -10.38 14.02
N VAL A 298 4.15 -11.58 14.08
CA VAL A 298 5.00 -12.00 15.21
C VAL A 298 6.22 -11.09 15.34
N VAL A 299 6.96 -10.85 14.25
CA VAL A 299 8.15 -9.97 14.26
C VAL A 299 7.78 -8.57 14.70
N ILE A 300 6.73 -7.99 14.10
CA ILE A 300 6.31 -6.62 14.39
C ILE A 300 5.71 -6.50 15.79
N GLY A 301 5.03 -7.52 16.29
CA GLY A 301 4.58 -7.59 17.67
C GLY A 301 5.74 -7.49 18.65
N LYS A 302 6.85 -8.22 18.41
CA LYS A 302 8.08 -8.14 19.21
C LYS A 302 8.73 -6.76 19.12
N ILE A 303 8.77 -6.12 17.93
CA ILE A 303 9.29 -4.75 17.77
C ILE A 303 8.47 -3.76 18.60
N LYS A 304 7.13 -3.83 18.51
CA LYS A 304 6.22 -2.96 19.27
C LYS A 304 6.42 -3.11 20.77
N GLU A 305 6.53 -4.34 21.27
CA GLU A 305 6.79 -4.61 22.68
C GLU A 305 8.16 -4.09 23.13
N ALA A 306 9.21 -4.28 22.31
CA ALA A 306 10.55 -3.80 22.63
C ALA A 306 10.68 -2.28 22.66
N LEU A 307 9.79 -1.55 21.96
CA LEU A 307 9.77 -0.08 21.87
C LEU A 307 8.65 0.60 22.68
N LYS A 308 7.85 -0.14 23.44
CA LYS A 308 6.69 0.40 24.19
C LYS A 308 7.03 1.55 25.15
N ASP A 309 8.25 1.53 25.69
CA ASP A 309 8.76 2.52 26.65
C ASP A 309 9.61 3.62 25.97
N VAL A 310 9.51 3.81 24.64
CA VAL A 310 10.20 4.84 23.87
C VAL A 310 9.21 5.92 23.45
N PRO A 311 9.02 7.02 24.21
CA PRO A 311 7.98 8.02 23.95
C PRO A 311 8.09 8.75 22.59
N ALA A 312 9.28 8.71 21.96
CA ALA A 312 9.52 9.33 20.65
C ALA A 312 8.84 8.58 19.49
N VAL A 313 8.42 7.34 19.70
CA VAL A 313 7.82 6.50 18.66
C VAL A 313 6.53 5.86 19.15
N SER A 314 5.57 5.76 18.24
CA SER A 314 4.34 5.01 18.43
C SER A 314 3.94 4.33 17.12
N PHE A 315 2.86 3.57 17.15
CA PHE A 315 2.44 2.79 15.99
C PHE A 315 1.01 3.15 15.58
N SER A 316 0.65 2.80 14.35
CA SER A 316 -0.70 3.01 13.84
C SER A 316 -1.76 2.44 14.80
N PRO A 317 -2.86 3.15 15.00
CA PRO A 317 -4.00 2.60 15.71
C PRO A 317 -4.62 1.46 14.88
N ILE A 318 -4.52 0.25 15.39
CA ILE A 318 -5.06 -0.97 14.77
C ILE A 318 -5.95 -1.63 15.81
N SER A 319 -7.21 -1.90 15.42
CA SER A 319 -8.19 -2.56 16.30
C SER A 319 -7.90 -4.06 16.44
N GLU A 320 -8.48 -4.68 17.46
CA GLU A 320 -8.41 -6.13 17.65
C GLU A 320 -9.08 -6.93 16.52
N LYS A 321 -9.91 -6.28 15.71
CA LYS A 321 -10.51 -6.88 14.50
C LYS A 321 -9.51 -7.07 13.37
N SER A 322 -8.42 -6.30 13.36
CA SER A 322 -7.43 -6.28 12.30
C SER A 322 -6.27 -7.24 12.56
N ALA A 323 -5.96 -8.05 11.54
CA ALA A 323 -4.74 -8.83 11.46
C ALA A 323 -3.91 -8.39 10.23
N PRO A 324 -3.06 -7.36 10.37
CA PRO A 324 -2.28 -6.82 9.26
C PRO A 324 -1.27 -7.83 8.70
N SER A 325 -0.93 -7.69 7.44
CA SER A 325 0.18 -8.45 6.83
C SER A 325 1.49 -7.67 6.77
N TYR A 326 1.46 -6.38 7.07
CA TYR A 326 2.61 -5.49 7.15
C TYR A 326 3.58 -5.57 5.95
N TRP A 327 3.23 -4.90 4.85
CA TRP A 327 4.20 -4.74 3.76
C TRP A 327 5.41 -3.90 4.20
N PHE A 328 5.15 -2.91 5.07
CA PHE A 328 6.14 -2.18 5.85
C PHE A 328 5.53 -1.78 7.21
N LEU A 329 6.37 -1.45 8.16
CA LEU A 329 5.96 -0.93 9.45
C LEU A 329 6.01 0.60 9.42
N ARG A 330 4.87 1.24 9.71
CA ARG A 330 4.77 2.68 9.92
C ARG A 330 5.04 3.01 11.37
N ILE A 331 5.92 3.98 11.60
CA ILE A 331 6.26 4.47 12.93
C ILE A 331 5.89 5.95 12.99
N LEU A 332 5.03 6.30 13.92
CA LEU A 332 4.61 7.67 14.20
C LEU A 332 5.64 8.32 15.13
N PHE A 333 6.21 9.42 14.69
CA PHE A 333 7.19 10.19 15.44
C PHE A 333 6.52 11.23 16.34
N ASN A 334 6.96 11.29 17.59
CA ASN A 334 6.50 12.26 18.56
C ASN A 334 7.59 13.31 18.86
N ALA A 335 7.50 14.45 18.22
CA ALA A 335 8.44 15.56 18.39
C ALA A 335 8.47 16.14 19.81
N ASP A 336 7.38 15.95 20.60
CA ASP A 336 7.33 16.46 21.97
C ASP A 336 8.23 15.68 22.93
N ALA A 337 8.62 14.46 22.58
CA ALA A 337 9.46 13.59 23.41
C ALA A 337 10.97 13.82 23.21
N VAL A 338 11.38 14.56 22.18
CA VAL A 338 12.77 14.74 21.80
C VAL A 338 13.11 16.21 21.48
N THR A 339 14.40 16.51 21.43
CA THR A 339 14.94 17.86 21.18
C THR A 339 15.20 18.17 19.71
N VAL A 340 14.94 17.20 18.81
CA VAL A 340 15.20 17.30 17.35
C VAL A 340 13.95 17.02 16.56
N ASP A 341 13.95 17.39 15.29
CA ASP A 341 12.89 17.08 14.33
C ASP A 341 12.97 15.61 13.82
N LYS A 342 11.96 15.20 13.08
CA LYS A 342 11.86 13.84 12.49
C LYS A 342 13.03 13.52 11.59
N ASP A 343 13.46 14.49 10.77
CA ASP A 343 14.51 14.25 9.79
C ASP A 343 15.87 14.00 10.45
N THR A 344 16.21 14.80 11.45
CA THR A 344 17.41 14.61 12.28
C THR A 344 17.38 13.29 13.03
N PHE A 345 16.21 12.91 13.60
CA PHE A 345 16.03 11.63 14.27
C PHE A 345 16.21 10.45 13.31
N CYS A 346 15.61 10.52 12.13
CA CYS A 346 15.75 9.49 11.09
C CYS A 346 17.18 9.40 10.54
N ASP A 347 17.89 10.53 10.37
CA ASP A 347 19.29 10.52 9.93
C ASP A 347 20.19 9.83 10.95
N ALA A 348 19.94 10.02 12.23
CA ALA A 348 20.63 9.29 13.28
C ALA A 348 20.33 7.79 13.21
N LEU A 349 19.06 7.37 13.01
CA LEU A 349 18.70 5.96 12.83
C LEU A 349 19.38 5.33 11.61
N ILE A 350 19.45 6.06 10.49
CA ILE A 350 20.14 5.60 9.28
C ILE A 350 21.64 5.44 9.54
N ALA A 351 22.25 6.39 10.24
CA ALA A 351 23.67 6.30 10.63
C ALA A 351 23.94 5.10 11.55
N GLU A 352 23.01 4.76 12.44
CA GLU A 352 23.09 3.56 13.28
C GLU A 352 22.91 2.25 12.48
N GLY A 353 22.49 2.31 11.21
CA GLY A 353 22.38 1.18 10.31
C GLY A 353 20.95 0.69 10.07
N ILE A 354 19.93 1.42 10.52
CA ILE A 354 18.53 1.09 10.23
C ILE A 354 18.15 1.65 8.86
N PRO A 355 17.62 0.84 7.91
CA PRO A 355 17.13 1.32 6.62
C PRO A 355 15.77 2.03 6.78
N VAL A 356 15.80 3.30 7.15
CA VAL A 356 14.61 4.14 7.31
C VAL A 356 14.23 4.80 6.00
N ASN A 357 12.94 4.77 5.67
CA ASN A 357 12.35 5.66 4.68
C ASN A 357 11.63 6.81 5.40
N LYS A 358 12.17 8.03 5.29
CA LYS A 358 11.67 9.21 6.01
C LYS A 358 10.31 9.70 5.53
N TYR A 359 9.99 9.47 4.24
CA TYR A 359 8.81 10.00 3.58
C TYR A 359 8.17 8.95 2.69
N TYR A 360 6.85 8.85 2.75
CA TYR A 360 6.09 8.03 1.81
C TYR A 360 5.50 8.90 0.71
N GLN A 361 6.13 8.87 -0.45
CA GLN A 361 5.76 9.73 -1.59
C GLN A 361 4.67 9.07 -2.47
N ALA A 362 3.67 8.47 -1.86
CA ALA A 362 2.59 7.79 -2.57
C ALA A 362 1.27 8.59 -2.51
N THR A 363 1.35 9.85 -2.94
CA THR A 363 0.23 10.77 -3.07
C THR A 363 0.03 11.12 -4.56
N PRO A 364 -0.55 10.25 -5.41
CA PRO A 364 -0.61 10.46 -6.86
C PRO A 364 -1.30 11.76 -7.27
N PHE A 365 -2.25 12.23 -6.46
CA PHE A 365 -2.95 13.50 -6.69
C PHE A 365 -2.06 14.74 -6.54
N THR A 366 -0.87 14.66 -5.94
CA THR A 366 0.10 15.77 -5.92
C THR A 366 1.05 15.75 -7.13
N SER A 367 0.99 14.71 -7.94
CA SER A 367 1.87 14.53 -9.10
C SER A 367 1.47 15.42 -10.27
N LYS A 368 2.45 15.75 -11.12
CA LYS A 368 2.26 16.61 -12.30
C LYS A 368 1.12 16.14 -13.20
N TRP A 369 1.04 14.83 -13.49
CA TRP A 369 0.03 14.27 -14.38
C TRP A 369 -1.40 14.58 -13.90
N TYR A 370 -1.63 14.50 -12.60
CA TYR A 370 -2.94 14.76 -12.00
C TYR A 370 -3.24 16.26 -11.98
N GLN A 371 -2.29 17.08 -11.48
CA GLN A 371 -2.46 18.53 -11.35
C GLN A 371 -2.68 19.23 -12.70
N GLU A 372 -1.98 18.78 -13.74
CA GLU A 372 -2.08 19.32 -15.09
C GLU A 372 -3.10 18.58 -15.98
N GLY A 373 -3.69 17.48 -15.50
CA GLY A 373 -4.65 16.67 -16.26
C GLY A 373 -4.03 15.95 -17.45
N ILE A 374 -2.79 15.48 -17.35
CA ILE A 374 -2.06 14.80 -18.42
C ILE A 374 -2.42 13.32 -18.43
N VAL A 375 -3.43 12.93 -19.21
CA VAL A 375 -3.85 11.54 -19.40
C VAL A 375 -3.82 11.15 -20.87
N PHE A 376 -4.57 11.88 -21.71
CA PHE A 376 -4.70 11.63 -23.15
C PHE A 376 -4.24 12.87 -23.94
N GLY A 377 -2.90 13.05 -24.04
CA GLY A 377 -2.30 14.20 -24.65
C GLY A 377 -2.71 15.51 -23.98
N GLU A 378 -3.08 16.52 -24.75
CA GLU A 378 -3.47 17.86 -24.26
C GLU A 378 -4.96 17.99 -23.95
N SER A 379 -5.76 16.93 -24.13
CA SER A 379 -7.23 16.95 -24.00
C SER A 379 -7.74 17.31 -22.61
N LYS A 380 -6.92 17.09 -21.58
CA LYS A 380 -7.28 17.14 -20.15
C LYS A 380 -8.47 16.24 -19.78
N TYR A 381 -8.75 15.20 -20.62
CA TYR A 381 -9.71 14.15 -20.28
C TYR A 381 -9.17 13.32 -19.12
N PRO A 382 -10.07 12.78 -18.24
CA PRO A 382 -11.54 12.84 -18.30
C PRO A 382 -12.18 14.14 -17.76
N TRP A 383 -11.46 15.00 -17.04
CA TRP A 383 -12.04 16.18 -16.39
C TRP A 383 -12.67 17.17 -17.39
N ALA A 384 -12.06 17.39 -18.55
CA ALA A 384 -12.56 18.32 -19.56
C ALA A 384 -13.72 17.76 -20.40
N ALA A 385 -14.08 16.49 -20.23
CA ALA A 385 -15.14 15.85 -21.00
C ALA A 385 -16.46 16.63 -20.87
N PRO A 386 -17.22 16.85 -21.98
CA PRO A 386 -18.55 17.48 -21.92
C PRO A 386 -19.52 16.72 -21.01
N GLU A 387 -19.40 15.40 -20.97
CA GLU A 387 -20.23 14.48 -20.21
C GLU A 387 -20.01 14.57 -18.70
N TYR A 388 -18.84 15.02 -18.25
CA TYR A 388 -18.59 15.24 -16.83
C TYR A 388 -19.27 16.53 -16.36
N THR A 389 -20.23 16.39 -15.46
CA THR A 389 -21.08 17.48 -14.95
C THR A 389 -20.57 18.10 -13.65
N GLY A 390 -19.47 17.59 -13.10
CA GLY A 390 -18.84 18.12 -11.89
C GLY A 390 -17.88 19.28 -12.16
N ASP A 391 -17.12 19.66 -11.14
CA ASP A 391 -16.12 20.74 -11.28
C ASP A 391 -14.91 20.25 -12.08
N LYS A 392 -14.81 20.68 -13.33
CA LYS A 392 -13.74 20.31 -14.28
C LYS A 392 -12.36 20.86 -13.88
N SER A 393 -12.34 21.89 -13.03
CA SER A 393 -11.11 22.55 -12.57
C SER A 393 -10.57 21.92 -11.27
N LYS A 394 -11.41 21.21 -10.50
CA LYS A 394 -11.01 20.65 -9.19
C LYS A 394 -9.82 19.74 -9.34
N ARG A 395 -8.79 20.03 -8.57
CA ARG A 395 -7.64 19.17 -8.29
C ARG A 395 -7.43 19.15 -6.79
N TYR A 396 -7.20 17.95 -6.26
CA TYR A 396 -6.93 17.79 -4.83
C TYR A 396 -5.48 18.16 -4.52
N THR A 397 -5.28 18.73 -3.34
CA THR A 397 -3.98 19.04 -2.76
C THR A 397 -3.92 18.48 -1.34
N LEU A 398 -2.78 18.56 -0.67
CA LEU A 398 -2.67 18.15 0.74
C LEU A 398 -3.53 19.03 1.68
N GLU A 399 -3.90 20.24 1.28
CA GLU A 399 -4.80 21.11 2.05
C GLU A 399 -6.24 20.58 2.08
N ASP A 400 -6.67 19.87 1.03
CA ASP A 400 -8.00 19.24 0.97
C ASP A 400 -8.12 18.01 1.89
N VAL A 401 -6.99 17.42 2.29
CA VAL A 401 -6.86 16.18 3.08
C VAL A 401 -5.92 16.38 4.29
N PRO A 402 -6.27 17.26 5.24
CA PRO A 402 -5.38 17.68 6.30
C PRO A 402 -4.99 16.56 7.28
N VAL A 403 -5.83 15.53 7.45
CA VAL A 403 -5.53 14.42 8.35
C VAL A 403 -4.34 13.62 7.82
N ILE A 404 -4.37 13.27 6.52
CA ILE A 404 -3.24 12.56 5.93
C ILE A 404 -1.99 13.44 5.83
N ALA A 405 -2.14 14.74 5.55
CA ALA A 405 -1.01 15.67 5.49
C ALA A 405 -0.22 15.67 6.80
N LYS A 406 -0.94 15.75 7.95
CA LYS A 406 -0.33 15.63 9.27
C LYS A 406 0.30 14.26 9.48
N THR A 407 -0.42 13.17 9.16
CA THR A 407 0.06 11.80 9.37
C THR A 407 1.34 11.53 8.57
N LEU A 408 1.44 12.01 7.32
CA LEU A 408 2.65 11.89 6.49
C LEU A 408 3.83 12.63 7.11
N ASN A 409 3.60 13.83 7.64
CA ASN A 409 4.65 14.61 8.30
C ASN A 409 5.20 13.88 9.54
N ASP A 410 4.35 13.23 10.30
CA ASP A 410 4.69 12.59 11.57
C ASP A 410 5.14 11.13 11.41
N THR A 411 5.14 10.57 10.20
CA THR A 411 5.45 9.15 9.96
C THR A 411 6.77 8.95 9.25
N PHE A 412 7.50 7.92 9.67
CA PHE A 412 8.57 7.29 8.89
C PHE A 412 8.36 5.76 8.83
N MET A 413 9.06 5.08 7.93
CA MET A 413 8.82 3.66 7.67
C MET A 413 10.09 2.84 7.74
N VAL A 414 9.91 1.60 8.16
CA VAL A 414 10.94 0.54 8.14
C VAL A 414 10.35 -0.74 7.53
N TYR A 415 11.19 -1.63 7.03
CA TYR A 415 10.78 -2.84 6.30
C TYR A 415 11.25 -4.11 7.03
N PRO A 416 10.68 -4.46 8.20
CA PRO A 416 10.97 -5.74 8.85
C PRO A 416 10.33 -6.85 8.02
N TYR A 417 11.09 -7.93 7.84
CA TYR A 417 10.61 -9.10 7.10
C TYR A 417 10.30 -10.26 8.03
N GLU A 418 9.56 -11.23 7.52
CA GLU A 418 9.22 -12.50 8.17
C GLU A 418 10.44 -13.32 8.59
N SER A 419 11.61 -13.04 8.00
CA SER A 419 12.89 -13.71 8.29
C SER A 419 13.65 -13.13 9.49
N TRP A 420 13.18 -12.02 10.09
CA TRP A 420 13.88 -11.41 11.23
C TRP A 420 13.82 -12.32 12.46
N THR A 421 14.97 -12.50 13.07
CA THR A 421 15.15 -13.25 14.32
C THR A 421 14.95 -12.36 15.56
N ASP A 422 14.91 -12.95 16.73
CA ASP A 422 14.87 -12.20 18.00
C ASP A 422 16.11 -11.29 18.17
N ALA A 423 17.27 -11.72 17.66
CA ALA A 423 18.48 -10.91 17.66
C ALA A 423 18.35 -9.68 16.75
N ASP A 424 17.69 -9.81 15.58
CA ASP A 424 17.45 -8.70 14.66
C ASP A 424 16.49 -7.68 15.29
N VAL A 425 15.44 -8.16 15.95
CA VAL A 425 14.51 -7.30 16.69
C VAL A 425 15.21 -6.58 17.83
N ALA A 426 16.08 -7.27 18.60
CA ALA A 426 16.81 -6.67 19.70
C ALA A 426 17.76 -5.57 19.21
N GLN A 427 18.60 -5.84 18.20
CA GLN A 427 19.53 -4.84 17.67
C GLN A 427 18.77 -3.62 17.05
N PHE A 428 17.63 -3.84 16.41
CA PHE A 428 16.78 -2.75 15.92
C PHE A 428 16.27 -1.88 17.07
N ALA A 429 15.72 -2.51 18.11
CA ALA A 429 15.19 -1.79 19.28
C ALA A 429 16.30 -1.03 20.03
N ASP A 430 17.47 -1.63 20.19
CA ASP A 430 18.62 -1.00 20.85
C ASP A 430 19.13 0.23 20.08
N ALA A 431 19.14 0.15 18.75
CA ALA A 431 19.49 1.30 17.90
C ALA A 431 18.47 2.46 18.06
N VAL A 432 17.17 2.14 18.06
CA VAL A 432 16.12 3.17 18.30
C VAL A 432 16.24 3.78 19.70
N LYS A 433 16.44 2.96 20.73
CA LYS A 433 16.64 3.42 22.13
C LYS A 433 17.90 4.28 22.28
N LYS A 434 18.99 3.91 21.60
CA LYS A 434 20.23 4.68 21.58
C LYS A 434 20.00 6.09 21.05
N VAL A 435 19.33 6.21 19.89
CA VAL A 435 19.01 7.51 19.27
C VAL A 435 18.05 8.30 20.17
N TYR A 436 17.00 7.66 20.70
CA TYR A 436 16.08 8.31 21.63
C TYR A 436 16.79 8.85 22.88
N ASN A 437 17.66 8.04 23.50
CA ASN A 437 18.40 8.47 24.72
C ASN A 437 19.33 9.66 24.48
N ALA A 438 19.85 9.80 23.26
CA ALA A 438 20.67 10.95 22.90
C ALA A 438 19.87 12.25 22.74
N TYR A 439 18.65 12.15 22.25
CA TYR A 439 17.79 13.30 21.91
C TYR A 439 16.60 13.52 22.86
N LYS A 440 16.35 12.65 23.85
CA LYS A 440 15.22 12.82 24.77
C LYS A 440 15.27 14.17 25.52
N LYS A 441 14.10 14.75 25.74
CA LYS A 441 13.90 15.96 26.57
C LYS A 441 14.06 15.68 28.06
#